data_a47b59cb61cb0d9d09f0a50691dd26ed
#
_entry.id   a47b59cb61cb0d9d09f0a50691dd26ed
#
_cell.length_a   1.000
_cell.length_b   1.000
_cell.length_c   1.000
_cell.angle_alpha   90.00
_cell.angle_beta   90.00
_cell.angle_gamma   90.00
#
_symmetry.space_group_name_H-M   'P 1'
#
loop_
_entity.id
_entity.type
_entity.pdbx_description
1 polymer ?
#
loop_
_entity_poly.entity_id
_entity_poly.type
_entity_poly.pdbx_seq_one_letter_code
_entity_poly.pdbx_strand_id
1 'polypeptide(L)'
;MNSRITATLTLVSALVVLGFSGAVTTTAQAPRADVTDSLQASSPGSLASPGGGQNSIALLSGGAETTQAKHPPSDATPANIQGSAGTMKDFLDFVITDVDEYWSGVWEDAGRPEPQVTYAFPAAGEVLPSQCGGPTDDLSAFYCPPDDEIIVSQSVAVQIWDGTIVTNPDGNMQHKTGDFSVAYVVAHEYAHSLQAELGILRPNVLVYPTVNTELHADCWAGVWANSADYEGILDRGDIEEAVQTTLDLGDYAIDDPLHHGTPAQRSEAFLTGYDSGIPDDCEPYLLDHY
;
A
#
# COMPACT_ATOMS: atom_id res chain seq x y z
N MET A 1 0.34 46.87 10.13
CA MET A 1 0.97 45.94 9.18
C MET A 1 0.97 44.57 9.86
N ASN A 2 -0.07 43.78 9.61
CA ASN A 2 -0.21 42.45 10.20
C ASN A 2 0.24 41.43 9.16
N SER A 3 1.41 40.84 9.40
CA SER A 3 1.91 39.71 8.60
C SER A 3 1.17 38.46 9.04
N ARG A 4 0.32 37.92 8.18
CA ARG A 4 -0.27 36.58 8.35
C ARG A 4 0.73 35.56 7.81
N ILE A 5 1.30 34.79 8.70
CA ILE A 5 2.10 33.61 8.35
C ILE A 5 1.09 32.53 7.97
N THR A 6 1.01 32.24 6.68
CA THR A 6 0.25 31.09 6.16
C THR A 6 1.16 29.87 6.27
N ALA A 7 0.92 29.01 7.25
CA ALA A 7 1.57 27.72 7.31
C ALA A 7 0.96 26.84 6.21
N THR A 8 1.73 26.52 5.19
CA THR A 8 1.38 25.54 4.16
C THR A 8 1.66 24.16 4.73
N LEU A 9 0.61 23.43 5.06
CA LEU A 9 0.70 22.03 5.46
C LEU A 9 0.86 21.21 4.16
N THR A 10 2.05 20.72 3.90
CA THR A 10 2.31 19.84 2.76
C THR A 10 2.02 18.41 3.25
N LEU A 11 0.89 17.84 2.82
CA LEU A 11 0.63 16.41 3.00
C LEU A 11 1.49 15.67 1.98
N VAL A 12 2.46 14.96 2.49
CA VAL A 12 3.31 14.06 1.72
C VAL A 12 2.89 12.65 2.13
N SER A 13 2.16 11.95 1.26
CA SER A 13 2.09 10.49 1.33
C SER A 13 3.42 9.99 0.79
N ALA A 14 4.45 10.05 1.61
CA ALA A 14 5.74 9.52 1.28
C ALA A 14 5.98 8.31 2.17
N LEU A 15 6.38 7.21 1.58
CA LEU A 15 7.07 6.15 2.28
C LEU A 15 8.40 6.75 2.75
N VAL A 16 8.38 7.51 3.86
CA VAL A 16 9.59 8.10 4.41
C VAL A 16 10.31 7.02 5.20
N VAL A 17 11.32 6.43 4.59
CA VAL A 17 12.36 5.72 5.33
C VAL A 17 13.17 6.75 6.10
N LEU A 18 12.72 7.07 7.32
CA LEU A 18 13.44 7.98 8.22
C LEU A 18 14.68 7.27 8.79
N GLY A 19 15.82 7.62 8.25
CA GLY A 19 17.11 7.35 8.90
C GLY A 19 17.21 8.15 10.20
N PHE A 20 16.89 7.56 11.34
CA PHE A 20 17.12 8.16 12.64
C PHE A 20 18.55 7.89 13.12
N SER A 21 19.38 8.94 13.13
CA SER A 21 20.54 9.00 14.01
C SER A 21 20.06 9.38 15.41
N GLY A 22 19.70 8.41 16.23
CA GLY A 22 19.23 8.61 17.60
C GLY A 22 20.29 8.30 18.63
N ALA A 23 20.56 9.26 19.50
CA ALA A 23 21.42 9.12 20.66
C ALA A 23 20.78 8.17 21.69
N VAL A 24 21.56 7.21 22.17
CA VAL A 24 21.22 6.25 23.23
C VAL A 24 21.04 7.00 24.57
N THR A 25 19.85 6.94 25.15
CA THR A 25 19.64 7.16 26.59
C THR A 25 18.99 5.93 27.20
N THR A 26 19.78 5.26 28.05
CA THR A 26 19.36 4.13 28.90
C THR A 26 18.41 4.60 29.97
N THR A 27 17.21 3.99 30.09
CA THR A 27 16.42 4.01 31.32
C THR A 27 15.72 2.66 31.59
N ALA A 28 15.92 2.27 32.79
CA ALA A 28 15.48 1.18 33.63
C ALA A 28 14.20 0.38 33.29
N GLN A 29 14.38 -0.92 33.44
CA GLN A 29 13.47 -2.04 33.46
C GLN A 29 12.49 -1.97 34.65
N ALA A 30 11.20 -2.20 34.44
CA ALA A 30 10.21 -2.50 35.47
C ALA A 30 9.55 -3.89 35.21
N PRO A 31 9.05 -4.60 36.23
CA PRO A 31 8.96 -6.05 36.23
C PRO A 31 7.67 -6.62 35.60
N ARG A 32 7.81 -7.83 35.07
CA ARG A 32 6.77 -8.71 34.57
C ARG A 32 5.67 -8.98 35.60
N ALA A 33 4.41 -8.87 35.19
CA ALA A 33 3.29 -9.50 35.86
C ALA A 33 2.79 -10.65 34.97
N ASP A 34 2.78 -11.83 35.59
CA ASP A 34 2.26 -13.09 35.11
C ASP A 34 0.73 -13.07 35.21
N VAL A 35 0.00 -13.30 34.14
CA VAL A 35 -1.46 -13.60 34.20
C VAL A 35 -1.77 -14.75 33.25
N THR A 36 -1.77 -15.93 33.81
CA THR A 36 -2.60 -17.04 33.34
C THR A 36 -4.01 -16.86 33.93
N ASP A 37 -5.06 -16.82 33.12
CA ASP A 37 -6.15 -17.80 33.19
C ASP A 37 -7.43 -17.40 32.44
N SER A 38 -8.07 -18.45 31.95
CA SER A 38 -9.50 -18.66 31.67
C SER A 38 -10.17 -18.00 30.46
N LEU A 39 -10.26 -18.83 29.43
CA LEU A 39 -11.33 -18.90 28.43
C LEU A 39 -12.70 -19.15 29.13
N GLN A 40 -13.68 -18.31 28.81
CA GLN A 40 -15.08 -18.74 28.90
C GLN A 40 -15.96 -18.03 27.87
N ALA A 41 -16.50 -18.83 26.97
CA ALA A 41 -17.43 -18.44 25.93
C ALA A 41 -18.79 -18.04 26.47
N SER A 42 -19.39 -17.01 25.91
CA SER A 42 -20.85 -16.77 25.99
C SER A 42 -21.29 -15.91 24.77
N SER A 43 -22.05 -16.51 23.89
CA SER A 43 -22.91 -15.85 22.90
C SER A 43 -24.37 -15.90 23.37
N PRO A 44 -25.37 -15.32 22.66
CA PRO A 44 -25.50 -14.03 22.01
C PRO A 44 -26.73 -13.24 22.53
N GLY A 45 -26.73 -11.94 22.29
CA GLY A 45 -27.93 -11.10 22.49
C GLY A 45 -28.14 -10.17 21.31
N SER A 46 -29.09 -10.52 20.48
CA SER A 46 -29.67 -9.69 19.42
C SER A 46 -30.32 -8.43 20.00
N LEU A 47 -29.94 -7.25 19.53
CA LEU A 47 -30.72 -6.03 19.68
C LEU A 47 -30.75 -5.24 18.35
N ALA A 48 -31.97 -4.93 17.96
CA ALA A 48 -32.36 -4.29 16.72
C ALA A 48 -31.85 -2.83 16.60
N SER A 49 -31.50 -2.46 15.38
CA SER A 49 -31.19 -1.10 14.90
C SER A 49 -32.35 -0.14 14.93
N PRO A 50 -32.08 1.17 15.01
CA PRO A 50 -32.88 2.15 14.28
C PRO A 50 -32.06 2.79 13.15
N GLY A 51 -32.70 2.94 12.00
CA GLY A 51 -32.12 3.40 10.75
C GLY A 51 -31.49 4.78 10.80
N GLY A 52 -30.30 4.85 10.22
CA GLY A 52 -29.61 6.06 9.82
C GLY A 52 -29.24 5.91 8.35
N GLY A 53 -29.51 6.93 7.55
CA GLY A 53 -29.36 6.90 6.11
C GLY A 53 -27.93 6.59 5.70
N GLN A 54 -27.81 5.52 4.96
CA GLN A 54 -26.56 5.11 4.33
C GLN A 54 -26.35 5.98 3.07
N ASN A 55 -25.39 6.89 3.15
CA ASN A 55 -24.71 7.34 1.96
C ASN A 55 -23.60 6.32 1.68
N SER A 56 -23.98 5.22 1.06
CA SER A 56 -23.00 4.28 0.51
C SER A 56 -22.29 4.96 -0.65
N ILE A 57 -20.99 5.19 -0.49
CA ILE A 57 -20.12 5.59 -1.59
C ILE A 57 -19.75 4.28 -2.31
N ALA A 58 -20.60 3.84 -3.23
CA ALA A 58 -20.23 2.78 -4.17
C ALA A 58 -19.15 3.34 -5.10
N LEU A 59 -17.91 3.09 -4.79
CA LEU A 59 -16.76 3.60 -5.58
C LEU A 59 -16.69 2.91 -6.94
N LEU A 60 -17.06 1.63 -7.03
CA LEU A 60 -16.94 0.83 -8.25
C LEU A 60 -18.19 0.01 -8.62
N SER A 61 -19.24 -0.02 -7.79
CA SER A 61 -20.42 -0.86 -8.07
C SER A 61 -21.35 -0.26 -9.13
N GLY A 62 -21.12 -0.65 -10.37
CA GLY A 62 -22.21 -0.73 -11.36
C GLY A 62 -22.87 -2.09 -11.19
N GLY A 63 -24.09 -2.12 -10.63
CA GLY A 63 -24.77 -3.36 -10.26
C GLY A 63 -24.80 -4.38 -11.40
N ALA A 64 -24.06 -5.46 -11.21
CA ALA A 64 -24.15 -6.72 -11.93
C ALA A 64 -23.62 -7.83 -11.03
N GLU A 65 -24.21 -9.00 -11.13
CA GLU A 65 -23.86 -10.25 -10.48
C GLU A 65 -22.34 -10.42 -10.39
N THR A 66 -21.88 -10.94 -9.24
CA THR A 66 -20.50 -11.37 -8.98
C THR A 66 -19.95 -12.26 -10.10
N THR A 67 -19.49 -11.66 -11.16
CA THR A 67 -18.57 -12.25 -12.11
C THR A 67 -17.21 -11.69 -11.77
N GLN A 68 -16.35 -12.54 -11.20
CA GLN A 68 -14.92 -12.35 -11.19
C GLN A 68 -14.50 -11.71 -12.52
N ALA A 69 -13.85 -10.56 -12.49
CA ALA A 69 -13.42 -9.85 -13.68
C ALA A 69 -12.71 -10.86 -14.59
N LYS A 70 -13.30 -11.15 -15.74
CA LYS A 70 -12.80 -12.14 -16.66
C LYS A 70 -11.84 -11.42 -17.57
N HIS A 71 -10.62 -11.25 -17.10
CA HIS A 71 -9.54 -10.75 -17.94
C HIS A 71 -9.36 -11.74 -19.11
N PRO A 72 -9.24 -11.28 -20.37
CA PRO A 72 -8.83 -12.16 -21.44
C PRO A 72 -7.45 -12.70 -21.12
N PRO A 73 -7.17 -14.00 -21.36
CA PRO A 73 -5.86 -14.55 -21.09
C PRO A 73 -4.83 -13.71 -21.84
N SER A 74 -3.93 -13.09 -21.11
CA SER A 74 -2.72 -12.51 -21.67
C SER A 74 -1.98 -13.63 -22.39
N ASP A 75 -1.64 -13.44 -23.68
CA ASP A 75 -0.74 -14.33 -24.43
C ASP A 75 0.71 -14.21 -23.89
N ALA A 76 0.92 -13.46 -22.81
CA ALA A 76 2.18 -13.41 -22.09
C ALA A 76 2.38 -14.76 -21.39
N THR A 77 3.28 -15.56 -21.93
CA THR A 77 3.85 -16.70 -21.20
C THR A 77 4.34 -16.16 -19.86
N PRO A 78 3.95 -16.76 -18.70
CA PRO A 78 4.50 -16.33 -17.42
C PRO A 78 6.02 -16.39 -17.54
N ALA A 79 6.63 -15.23 -17.71
CA ALA A 79 8.06 -15.11 -17.62
C ALA A 79 8.34 -15.30 -16.13
N ASN A 80 8.79 -16.50 -15.77
CA ASN A 80 9.41 -16.74 -14.50
C ASN A 80 10.38 -15.58 -14.25
N ILE A 81 10.00 -14.66 -13.37
CA ILE A 81 10.70 -13.39 -13.13
C ILE A 81 12.16 -13.67 -12.73
N GLN A 82 12.43 -14.83 -12.14
CA GLN A 82 13.76 -15.32 -11.81
C GLN A 82 14.61 -15.77 -13.02
N GLY A 83 14.05 -15.88 -14.21
CA GLY A 83 14.73 -16.48 -15.40
C GLY A 83 15.20 -15.50 -16.45
N SER A 84 14.74 -14.25 -16.47
CA SER A 84 15.25 -13.24 -17.40
C SER A 84 16.32 -12.40 -16.69
N ALA A 85 17.52 -12.35 -17.26
CA ALA A 85 18.61 -11.47 -16.84
C ALA A 85 18.27 -10.00 -17.18
N GLY A 86 17.14 -9.50 -16.64
CA GLY A 86 16.70 -8.12 -16.75
C GLY A 86 17.34 -7.25 -15.68
N THR A 87 17.28 -5.95 -15.89
CA THR A 87 17.65 -4.96 -14.88
C THR A 87 16.50 -4.77 -13.88
N MET A 88 16.76 -4.12 -12.72
CA MET A 88 15.68 -3.70 -11.81
C MET A 88 14.63 -2.83 -12.53
N LYS A 89 15.07 -2.01 -13.47
CA LYS A 89 14.13 -1.23 -14.29
C LYS A 89 13.20 -2.10 -15.12
N ASP A 90 13.74 -3.15 -15.77
CA ASP A 90 12.89 -4.05 -16.57
C ASP A 90 11.86 -4.78 -15.70
N PHE A 91 12.22 -5.11 -14.45
CA PHE A 91 11.32 -5.70 -13.47
C PHE A 91 10.22 -4.71 -13.06
N LEU A 92 10.60 -3.47 -12.69
CA LEU A 92 9.65 -2.42 -12.32
C LEU A 92 8.71 -2.07 -13.47
N ASP A 93 9.22 -1.99 -14.71
CA ASP A 93 8.41 -1.77 -15.91
C ASP A 93 7.41 -2.91 -16.13
N PHE A 94 7.81 -4.16 -15.87
CA PHE A 94 6.91 -5.32 -15.95
C PHE A 94 5.79 -5.21 -14.91
N VAL A 95 6.14 -5.00 -13.65
CA VAL A 95 5.15 -4.96 -12.55
C VAL A 95 4.17 -3.80 -12.74
N ILE A 96 4.65 -2.60 -13.05
CA ILE A 96 3.74 -1.45 -13.22
C ILE A 96 2.78 -1.65 -14.41
N THR A 97 3.25 -2.32 -15.47
CA THR A 97 2.41 -2.62 -16.64
C THR A 97 1.32 -3.63 -16.29
N ASP A 98 1.65 -4.67 -15.55
CA ASP A 98 0.69 -5.70 -15.12
C ASP A 98 -0.37 -5.11 -14.16
N VAL A 99 0.06 -4.30 -13.21
CA VAL A 99 -0.84 -3.57 -12.30
C VAL A 99 -1.78 -2.63 -13.07
N ASP A 100 -1.24 -1.89 -14.05
CA ASP A 100 -1.99 -0.97 -14.89
C ASP A 100 -3.03 -1.69 -15.76
N GLU A 101 -2.62 -2.80 -16.42
CA GLU A 101 -3.53 -3.62 -17.23
C GLU A 101 -4.68 -4.18 -16.40
N TYR A 102 -4.40 -4.67 -15.19
CA TYR A 102 -5.42 -5.16 -14.26
C TYR A 102 -6.44 -4.07 -13.89
N TRP A 103 -5.96 -2.92 -13.42
CA TRP A 103 -6.86 -1.85 -12.95
C TRP A 103 -7.58 -1.16 -14.11
N SER A 104 -6.97 -1.07 -15.29
CA SER A 104 -7.65 -0.60 -16.51
C SER A 104 -8.84 -1.48 -16.85
N GLY A 105 -8.70 -2.80 -16.72
CA GLY A 105 -9.82 -3.74 -16.88
C GLY A 105 -10.93 -3.53 -15.85
N VAL A 106 -10.57 -3.36 -14.57
CA VAL A 106 -11.54 -3.06 -13.49
C VAL A 106 -12.27 -1.75 -13.75
N TRP A 107 -11.56 -0.71 -14.24
CA TRP A 107 -12.15 0.59 -14.60
C TRP A 107 -13.13 0.47 -15.77
N GLU A 108 -12.75 -0.28 -16.83
CA GLU A 108 -13.61 -0.54 -17.98
C GLU A 108 -14.89 -1.25 -17.58
N ASP A 109 -14.80 -2.30 -16.75
CA ASP A 109 -15.95 -3.05 -16.23
C ASP A 109 -16.87 -2.18 -15.37
N ALA A 110 -16.32 -1.21 -14.65
CA ALA A 110 -17.08 -0.20 -13.91
C ALA A 110 -17.63 0.94 -14.79
N GLY A 111 -17.38 0.92 -16.10
CA GLY A 111 -17.81 1.95 -17.05
C GLY A 111 -17.07 3.29 -16.86
N ARG A 112 -15.86 3.24 -16.32
CA ARG A 112 -14.99 4.40 -16.12
C ARG A 112 -13.99 4.55 -17.27
N PRO A 113 -13.46 5.76 -17.49
CA PRO A 113 -12.30 5.92 -18.37
C PRO A 113 -11.08 5.20 -17.77
N GLU A 114 -10.18 4.76 -18.64
CA GLU A 114 -8.90 4.18 -18.24
C GLU A 114 -8.13 5.09 -17.26
N PRO A 115 -7.51 4.55 -16.20
CA PRO A 115 -6.69 5.32 -15.28
C PRO A 115 -5.58 6.08 -15.99
N GLN A 116 -5.28 7.28 -15.53
CA GLN A 116 -4.20 8.11 -16.10
C GLN A 116 -3.05 8.16 -15.12
N VAL A 117 -2.16 7.18 -15.18
CA VAL A 117 -1.06 7.03 -14.23
C VAL A 117 0.26 7.39 -14.86
N THR A 118 1.03 8.25 -14.20
CA THR A 118 2.42 8.54 -14.57
C THR A 118 3.38 7.94 -13.55
N TYR A 119 4.55 7.50 -14.03
CA TYR A 119 5.53 6.88 -13.14
C TYR A 119 6.97 7.13 -13.61
N ALA A 120 7.90 7.07 -12.65
CA ALA A 120 9.32 7.15 -12.92
C ALA A 120 10.11 6.19 -12.01
N PHE A 121 11.11 5.53 -12.59
CA PHE A 121 12.02 4.62 -11.91
C PHE A 121 13.46 5.13 -12.01
N PRO A 122 13.83 6.18 -11.23
CA PRO A 122 15.15 6.78 -11.33
C PRO A 122 16.26 5.78 -11.01
N ALA A 123 17.34 5.84 -11.79
CA ALA A 123 18.53 5.04 -11.55
C ALA A 123 19.27 5.50 -10.28
N ALA A 124 20.19 4.66 -9.78
CA ALA A 124 21.00 5.01 -8.62
C ALA A 124 21.73 6.35 -8.80
N GLY A 125 21.54 7.26 -7.86
CA GLY A 125 22.08 8.61 -7.88
C GLY A 125 21.37 9.59 -8.85
N GLU A 126 20.35 9.17 -9.54
CA GLU A 126 19.48 10.05 -10.33
C GLU A 126 18.49 10.79 -9.41
N VAL A 127 18.39 12.10 -9.62
CA VAL A 127 17.54 12.97 -8.81
C VAL A 127 16.51 13.63 -9.71
N LEU A 128 15.22 13.39 -9.42
CA LEU A 128 14.10 14.02 -10.11
C LEU A 128 13.51 15.13 -9.25
N PRO A 129 12.99 16.21 -9.85
CA PRO A 129 12.23 17.19 -9.10
C PRO A 129 10.91 16.57 -8.65
N SER A 130 10.48 16.86 -7.41
CA SER A 130 9.15 16.50 -6.93
C SER A 130 8.59 17.60 -6.02
N GLN A 131 7.27 17.76 -6.04
CA GLN A 131 6.54 18.64 -5.13
C GLN A 131 6.27 18.00 -3.76
N CYS A 132 6.54 16.71 -3.64
CA CYS A 132 6.36 15.92 -2.43
C CYS A 132 7.67 15.81 -1.64
N GLY A 133 7.92 16.76 -0.73
CA GLY A 133 9.08 16.71 0.17
C GLY A 133 10.40 17.18 -0.41
N GLY A 134 10.45 17.53 -1.69
CA GLY A 134 11.65 17.98 -2.39
C GLY A 134 12.14 16.98 -3.43
N PRO A 135 13.36 17.17 -3.98
CA PRO A 135 13.90 16.26 -4.98
C PRO A 135 14.00 14.83 -4.47
N THR A 136 13.83 13.86 -5.38
CA THR A 136 13.97 12.43 -5.06
C THR A 136 15.39 12.06 -4.71
N ASP A 137 15.54 10.92 -4.06
CA ASP A 137 16.82 10.29 -3.74
C ASP A 137 16.79 8.76 -3.97
N ASP A 138 17.86 8.08 -3.60
CA ASP A 138 17.99 6.62 -3.75
C ASP A 138 17.03 5.80 -2.86
N LEU A 139 16.31 6.43 -1.94
CA LEU A 139 15.36 5.79 -1.03
C LEU A 139 13.90 6.15 -1.34
N SER A 140 13.66 6.88 -2.42
CA SER A 140 12.34 7.34 -2.80
C SER A 140 11.48 6.19 -3.33
N ALA A 141 10.33 5.95 -2.67
CA ALA A 141 9.24 5.10 -3.13
C ALA A 141 7.92 5.72 -2.63
N PHE A 142 7.17 6.37 -3.52
CA PHE A 142 5.94 7.06 -3.15
C PHE A 142 5.13 7.47 -4.39
N TYR A 143 3.81 7.65 -4.20
CA TYR A 143 2.97 8.43 -5.11
C TYR A 143 2.92 9.89 -4.68
N CYS A 144 3.08 10.81 -5.60
CA CYS A 144 3.01 12.25 -5.34
C CYS A 144 1.74 12.87 -5.93
N PRO A 145 0.68 13.15 -5.11
CA PRO A 145 -0.56 13.70 -5.63
C PRO A 145 -0.44 15.06 -6.35
N PRO A 146 0.46 16.02 -5.96
CA PRO A 146 0.65 17.25 -6.71
C PRO A 146 1.32 17.09 -8.07
N ASP A 147 2.15 16.07 -8.25
CA ASP A 147 2.83 15.75 -9.51
C ASP A 147 2.04 14.73 -10.34
N ASP A 148 1.09 14.03 -9.71
CA ASP A 148 0.35 12.89 -10.27
C ASP A 148 1.32 11.83 -10.82
N GLU A 149 2.31 11.48 -10.00
CA GLU A 149 3.40 10.59 -10.42
C GLU A 149 3.79 9.60 -9.33
N ILE A 150 3.93 8.33 -9.72
CA ILE A 150 4.53 7.28 -8.90
C ILE A 150 6.05 7.33 -9.11
N ILE A 151 6.80 7.36 -8.03
CA ILE A 151 8.26 7.31 -8.06
C ILE A 151 8.74 6.13 -7.22
N VAL A 152 9.49 5.21 -7.85
CA VAL A 152 10.19 4.14 -7.16
C VAL A 152 11.65 4.11 -7.64
N SER A 153 12.58 4.53 -6.79
CA SER A 153 14.01 4.47 -7.12
C SER A 153 14.44 3.01 -7.29
N GLN A 154 15.22 2.74 -8.34
CA GLN A 154 15.80 1.41 -8.55
C GLN A 154 16.69 0.99 -7.38
N SER A 155 17.31 1.94 -6.67
CA SER A 155 18.15 1.66 -5.50
C SER A 155 17.32 1.18 -4.31
N VAL A 156 16.16 1.80 -4.02
CA VAL A 156 15.27 1.34 -2.94
C VAL A 156 14.66 -0.01 -3.28
N ALA A 157 14.27 -0.21 -4.54
CA ALA A 157 13.73 -1.48 -5.00
C ALA A 157 14.72 -2.64 -4.80
N VAL A 158 16.00 -2.44 -5.13
CA VAL A 158 17.05 -3.43 -4.84
C VAL A 158 17.19 -3.70 -3.34
N GLN A 159 17.12 -2.67 -2.49
CA GLN A 159 17.24 -2.83 -1.05
C GLN A 159 16.02 -3.57 -0.44
N ILE A 160 14.83 -3.35 -0.98
CA ILE A 160 13.61 -4.10 -0.60
C ILE A 160 13.77 -5.56 -1.01
N TRP A 161 14.16 -5.82 -2.26
CA TRP A 161 14.38 -7.16 -2.79
C TRP A 161 15.36 -7.97 -1.95
N ASP A 162 16.51 -7.37 -1.63
CA ASP A 162 17.57 -8.01 -0.88
C ASP A 162 17.33 -8.03 0.65
N GLY A 163 16.26 -7.40 1.14
CA GLY A 163 15.96 -7.27 2.56
C GLY A 163 17.01 -6.43 3.31
N THR A 164 17.67 -5.52 2.63
CA THR A 164 18.69 -4.64 3.24
C THR A 164 18.13 -3.31 3.71
N ILE A 165 16.90 -2.98 3.35
CA ILE A 165 16.17 -1.87 3.94
C ILE A 165 15.74 -2.26 5.37
N VAL A 166 16.29 -1.55 6.35
CA VAL A 166 15.94 -1.78 7.76
C VAL A 166 14.85 -0.80 8.15
N THR A 167 13.60 -1.23 8.10
CA THR A 167 12.45 -0.44 8.58
C THR A 167 12.14 -0.74 10.04
N ASN A 168 12.59 -1.89 10.57
CA ASN A 168 12.32 -2.31 11.93
C ASN A 168 13.45 -1.93 12.87
N PRO A 169 13.19 -1.10 13.93
CA PRO A 169 14.20 -0.71 14.91
C PRO A 169 14.79 -1.87 15.73
N ASP A 170 14.16 -3.05 15.74
CA ASP A 170 14.63 -4.20 16.49
C ASP A 170 15.77 -4.98 15.82
N GLY A 171 16.15 -4.62 14.60
CA GLY A 171 17.35 -5.13 13.91
C GLY A 171 17.34 -6.64 13.62
N ASN A 172 16.22 -7.30 13.73
CA ASN A 172 16.11 -8.75 13.58
C ASN A 172 15.66 -9.09 12.17
N MET A 173 16.59 -9.02 11.22
CA MET A 173 16.39 -9.30 9.80
C MET A 173 16.38 -10.81 9.53
N GLN A 174 15.33 -11.51 9.92
CA GLN A 174 15.02 -12.85 9.40
C GLN A 174 13.72 -12.82 8.58
N HIS A 175 13.57 -11.74 7.80
CA HIS A 175 12.38 -11.56 7.00
C HIS A 175 12.58 -12.17 5.62
N LYS A 176 11.52 -12.80 5.12
CA LYS A 176 11.51 -13.28 3.76
C LYS A 176 11.11 -12.11 2.87
N THR A 177 12.07 -11.57 2.15
CA THR A 177 11.89 -10.54 1.13
C THR A 177 12.33 -11.11 -0.22
N GLY A 178 11.85 -10.53 -1.29
CA GLY A 178 12.16 -10.93 -2.65
C GLY A 178 11.53 -9.98 -3.67
N ASP A 179 11.31 -10.50 -4.85
CA ASP A 179 10.74 -9.77 -5.97
C ASP A 179 9.30 -9.30 -5.67
N PHE A 180 8.50 -10.13 -5.02
CA PHE A 180 7.13 -9.75 -4.71
C PHE A 180 7.03 -8.70 -3.60
N SER A 181 8.04 -8.54 -2.75
CA SER A 181 8.14 -7.38 -1.84
C SER A 181 8.18 -6.06 -2.61
N VAL A 182 8.92 -6.02 -3.71
CA VAL A 182 8.99 -4.84 -4.59
C VAL A 182 7.69 -4.67 -5.38
N ALA A 183 7.13 -5.76 -5.90
CA ALA A 183 5.88 -5.75 -6.65
C ALA A 183 4.72 -5.22 -5.79
N TYR A 184 4.63 -5.65 -4.53
CA TYR A 184 3.66 -5.11 -3.58
C TYR A 184 3.80 -3.58 -3.41
N VAL A 185 5.02 -3.06 -3.24
CA VAL A 185 5.23 -1.60 -3.10
C VAL A 185 4.74 -0.86 -4.34
N VAL A 186 5.06 -1.35 -5.54
CA VAL A 186 4.58 -0.74 -6.79
C VAL A 186 3.05 -0.74 -6.86
N ALA A 187 2.40 -1.86 -6.52
CA ALA A 187 0.94 -1.96 -6.52
C ALA A 187 0.29 -1.06 -5.47
N HIS A 188 0.92 -0.90 -4.30
CA HIS A 188 0.47 0.02 -3.25
C HIS A 188 0.53 1.48 -3.72
N GLU A 189 1.64 1.91 -4.32
CA GLU A 189 1.74 3.27 -4.86
C GLU A 189 0.78 3.50 -6.03
N TYR A 190 0.55 2.47 -6.85
CA TYR A 190 -0.46 2.52 -7.90
C TYR A 190 -1.87 2.71 -7.31
N ALA A 191 -2.21 2.03 -6.22
CA ALA A 191 -3.48 2.22 -5.54
C ALA A 191 -3.68 3.67 -5.05
N HIS A 192 -2.62 4.35 -4.62
CA HIS A 192 -2.70 5.77 -4.28
C HIS A 192 -3.02 6.66 -5.49
N SER A 193 -2.52 6.35 -6.69
CA SER A 193 -2.91 7.09 -7.89
C SER A 193 -4.40 6.91 -8.20
N LEU A 194 -4.92 5.69 -8.09
CA LEU A 194 -6.35 5.43 -8.25
C LEU A 194 -7.20 6.17 -7.20
N GLN A 195 -6.74 6.21 -5.95
CA GLN A 195 -7.39 7.00 -4.90
C GLN A 195 -7.42 8.50 -5.25
N ALA A 196 -6.39 9.02 -5.89
CA ALA A 196 -6.38 10.42 -6.33
C ALA A 196 -7.40 10.66 -7.45
N GLU A 197 -7.51 9.79 -8.43
CA GLU A 197 -8.51 9.87 -9.50
C GLU A 197 -9.95 9.76 -8.99
N LEU A 198 -10.16 8.99 -7.92
CA LEU A 198 -11.46 8.87 -7.26
C LEU A 198 -11.74 10.05 -6.30
N GLY A 199 -10.75 10.93 -6.08
CA GLY A 199 -10.85 12.05 -5.17
C GLY A 199 -10.80 11.67 -3.69
N ILE A 200 -10.33 10.48 -3.37
CA ILE A 200 -10.01 9.99 -2.02
C ILE A 200 -8.76 10.70 -1.51
N LEU A 201 -7.69 10.71 -2.32
CA LEU A 201 -6.52 11.55 -2.10
C LEU A 201 -6.65 12.84 -2.89
N ARG A 202 -6.34 13.98 -2.24
CA ARG A 202 -6.35 15.29 -2.88
C ARG A 202 -5.15 16.11 -2.43
N PRO A 203 -4.45 16.80 -3.33
CA PRO A 203 -3.37 17.67 -2.95
C PRO A 203 -3.82 18.69 -1.89
N ASN A 204 -3.11 18.76 -0.76
CA ASN A 204 -3.35 19.72 0.33
C ASN A 204 -4.72 19.61 1.03
N VAL A 205 -5.46 18.52 0.87
CA VAL A 205 -6.74 18.26 1.53
C VAL A 205 -6.74 16.87 2.13
N LEU A 206 -6.83 16.78 3.44
CA LEU A 206 -7.04 15.50 4.11
C LEU A 206 -8.54 15.15 4.04
N VAL A 207 -8.90 14.28 3.12
CA VAL A 207 -10.29 13.79 2.97
C VAL A 207 -10.57 12.68 3.98
N TYR A 208 -9.61 11.77 4.12
CA TYR A 208 -9.61 10.67 5.09
C TYR A 208 -8.33 10.72 5.94
N PRO A 209 -8.31 10.14 7.15
CA PRO A 209 -7.06 9.94 7.88
C PRO A 209 -6.03 9.19 7.03
N THR A 210 -4.74 9.46 7.21
CA THR A 210 -3.68 8.78 6.47
C THR A 210 -3.77 7.27 6.62
N VAL A 211 -3.94 6.76 7.83
CA VAL A 211 -4.09 5.32 8.08
C VAL A 211 -5.20 4.67 7.24
N ASN A 212 -6.31 5.37 7.01
CA ASN A 212 -7.41 4.85 6.21
C ASN A 212 -7.01 4.69 4.73
N THR A 213 -6.35 5.68 4.17
CA THR A 213 -5.88 5.63 2.77
C THR A 213 -4.77 4.61 2.58
N GLU A 214 -3.89 4.44 3.56
CA GLU A 214 -2.84 3.44 3.54
C GLU A 214 -3.39 2.00 3.59
N LEU A 215 -4.28 1.71 4.54
CA LEU A 215 -4.89 0.38 4.64
C LEU A 215 -5.75 0.05 3.42
N HIS A 216 -6.43 1.04 2.86
CA HIS A 216 -7.18 0.86 1.61
C HIS A 216 -6.23 0.58 0.42
N ALA A 217 -5.08 1.24 0.34
CA ALA A 217 -4.08 0.97 -0.69
C ALA A 217 -3.45 -0.43 -0.53
N ASP A 218 -3.16 -0.86 0.71
CA ASP A 218 -2.72 -2.22 0.99
C ASP A 218 -3.75 -3.26 0.53
N CYS A 219 -5.03 -3.02 0.81
CA CYS A 219 -6.11 -3.91 0.39
C CYS A 219 -6.20 -3.99 -1.15
N TRP A 220 -6.12 -2.88 -1.85
CA TRP A 220 -6.13 -2.88 -3.32
C TRP A 220 -4.88 -3.51 -3.93
N ALA A 221 -3.71 -3.37 -3.30
CA ALA A 221 -2.52 -4.13 -3.69
C ALA A 221 -2.76 -5.65 -3.54
N GLY A 222 -3.48 -6.07 -2.48
CA GLY A 222 -3.91 -7.45 -2.30
C GLY A 222 -4.88 -7.93 -3.38
N VAL A 223 -5.84 -7.09 -3.78
CA VAL A 223 -6.79 -7.40 -4.87
C VAL A 223 -6.04 -7.67 -6.19
N TRP A 224 -5.06 -6.84 -6.55
CA TRP A 224 -4.20 -7.09 -7.70
C TRP A 224 -3.39 -8.38 -7.53
N ALA A 225 -2.80 -8.62 -6.37
CA ALA A 225 -2.03 -9.84 -6.08
C ALA A 225 -2.88 -11.11 -6.25
N ASN A 226 -4.18 -11.09 -5.92
CA ASN A 226 -5.11 -12.18 -6.20
C ASN A 226 -5.21 -12.48 -7.69
N SER A 227 -5.29 -11.44 -8.54
CA SER A 227 -5.33 -11.60 -9.99
C SER A 227 -4.01 -12.17 -10.52
N ALA A 228 -2.87 -11.65 -10.07
CA ALA A 228 -1.55 -12.12 -10.46
C ALA A 228 -1.31 -13.60 -10.07
N ASP A 229 -1.81 -14.04 -8.90
CA ASP A 229 -1.79 -15.44 -8.49
C ASP A 229 -2.68 -16.31 -9.40
N TYR A 230 -3.90 -15.82 -9.70
CA TYR A 230 -4.82 -16.53 -10.58
C TYR A 230 -4.25 -16.72 -12.01
N GLU A 231 -3.49 -15.76 -12.49
CA GLU A 231 -2.82 -15.80 -13.79
C GLU A 231 -1.54 -16.68 -13.77
N GLY A 232 -1.09 -17.09 -12.59
CA GLY A 232 0.10 -17.91 -12.41
C GLY A 232 1.40 -17.12 -12.56
N ILE A 233 1.37 -15.83 -12.30
CA ILE A 233 2.54 -14.95 -12.29
C ILE A 233 3.34 -15.17 -11.00
N LEU A 234 2.63 -15.40 -9.90
CA LEU A 234 3.24 -15.56 -8.58
C LEU A 234 3.96 -16.90 -8.42
N ASP A 235 5.13 -16.83 -7.80
CA ASP A 235 5.87 -17.99 -7.34
C ASP A 235 5.48 -18.38 -5.89
N ARG A 236 5.87 -19.58 -5.49
CA ARG A 236 5.61 -20.04 -4.14
C ARG A 236 6.36 -19.20 -3.11
N GLY A 237 5.62 -18.49 -2.30
CA GLY A 237 6.15 -17.70 -1.18
C GLY A 237 6.07 -16.20 -1.39
N ASP A 238 5.56 -15.76 -2.55
CA ASP A 238 5.42 -14.33 -2.87
C ASP A 238 4.44 -13.63 -1.94
N ILE A 239 3.34 -14.29 -1.62
CA ILE A 239 2.37 -13.72 -0.67
C ILE A 239 2.97 -13.55 0.72
N GLU A 240 3.81 -14.50 1.17
CA GLU A 240 4.54 -14.36 2.43
C GLU A 240 5.55 -13.20 2.37
N GLU A 241 6.12 -12.90 1.21
CA GLU A 241 7.00 -11.74 1.02
C GLU A 241 6.22 -10.41 1.13
N ALA A 242 5.07 -10.30 0.47
CA ALA A 242 4.19 -9.14 0.61
C ALA A 242 3.75 -8.95 2.05
N VAL A 243 3.21 -10.00 2.69
CA VAL A 243 2.81 -9.94 4.10
C VAL A 243 3.97 -9.49 5.00
N GLN A 244 5.18 -10.01 4.77
CA GLN A 244 6.33 -9.57 5.55
C GLN A 244 6.63 -8.10 5.30
N THR A 245 6.53 -7.63 4.07
CA THR A 245 6.74 -6.23 3.73
C THR A 245 5.71 -5.32 4.40
N THR A 246 4.42 -5.69 4.42
CA THR A 246 3.41 -4.94 5.16
C THR A 246 3.71 -4.86 6.65
N LEU A 247 4.21 -5.96 7.24
CA LEU A 247 4.60 -5.99 8.65
C LEU A 247 5.79 -5.06 8.92
N ASP A 248 6.76 -4.97 8.01
CA ASP A 248 7.96 -4.16 8.16
C ASP A 248 7.69 -2.66 7.92
N LEU A 249 6.72 -2.33 7.07
CA LEU A 249 6.33 -0.95 6.76
C LEU A 249 5.30 -0.36 7.75
N GLY A 250 4.70 -1.18 8.60
CA GLY A 250 3.79 -0.70 9.64
C GLY A 250 4.52 0.03 10.76
N ASP A 251 3.83 0.94 11.41
CA ASP A 251 4.35 1.70 12.54
C ASP A 251 3.39 1.67 13.75
N TYR A 252 3.87 2.08 14.90
CA TYR A 252 3.07 2.18 16.13
C TYR A 252 2.88 3.63 16.61
N ALA A 253 3.10 4.58 15.72
CA ALA A 253 2.93 6.00 16.02
C ALA A 253 1.44 6.44 15.90
N ILE A 254 0.55 5.73 16.56
CA ILE A 254 -0.92 5.86 16.44
C ILE A 254 -1.48 7.27 16.69
N ASP A 255 -0.73 8.12 17.40
CA ASP A 255 -1.09 9.52 17.65
C ASP A 255 -0.53 10.48 16.57
N ASP A 256 0.27 9.97 15.60
CA ASP A 256 0.80 10.76 14.51
C ASP A 256 -0.25 10.87 13.38
N PRO A 257 -0.61 12.07 12.92
CA PRO A 257 -1.50 12.23 11.78
C PRO A 257 -1.01 11.57 10.48
N LEU A 258 0.28 11.26 10.41
CA LEU A 258 0.91 10.56 9.29
C LEU A 258 1.11 9.06 9.55
N HIS A 259 0.49 8.50 10.59
CA HIS A 259 0.50 7.07 10.88
C HIS A 259 -0.03 6.26 9.69
N HIS A 260 0.75 5.25 9.24
CA HIS A 260 0.43 4.43 8.06
C HIS A 260 -0.33 3.14 8.40
N GLY A 261 -0.62 2.90 9.66
CA GLY A 261 -1.20 1.66 10.15
C GLY A 261 -0.18 0.79 10.88
N THR A 262 -0.67 0.06 11.88
CA THR A 262 0.18 -0.91 12.57
C THR A 262 0.55 -2.08 11.64
N PRO A 263 1.67 -2.79 11.90
CA PRO A 263 2.03 -3.99 11.15
C PRO A 263 0.88 -4.97 10.95
N ALA A 264 0.08 -5.20 12.01
CA ALA A 264 -1.05 -6.10 11.94
C ALA A 264 -2.18 -5.57 11.05
N GLN A 265 -2.51 -4.28 11.12
CA GLN A 265 -3.55 -3.66 10.30
C GLN A 265 -3.18 -3.69 8.81
N ARG A 266 -1.94 -3.34 8.46
CA ARG A 266 -1.46 -3.36 7.08
C ARG A 266 -1.50 -4.77 6.50
N SER A 267 -0.98 -5.77 7.25
CA SER A 267 -1.02 -7.17 6.82
C SER A 267 -2.45 -7.70 6.67
N GLU A 268 -3.36 -7.35 7.59
CA GLU A 268 -4.78 -7.73 7.50
C GLU A 268 -5.44 -7.11 6.27
N ALA A 269 -5.16 -5.83 5.99
CA ALA A 269 -5.70 -5.14 4.84
C ALA A 269 -5.26 -5.78 3.52
N PHE A 270 -3.97 -6.03 3.34
CA PHE A 270 -3.45 -6.73 2.17
C PHE A 270 -4.10 -8.11 2.00
N LEU A 271 -4.16 -8.91 3.05
CA LEU A 271 -4.76 -10.25 3.00
C LEU A 271 -6.27 -10.20 2.71
N THR A 272 -6.98 -9.18 3.20
CA THR A 272 -8.41 -8.99 2.86
C THR A 272 -8.60 -8.84 1.35
N GLY A 273 -7.80 -8.01 0.71
CA GLY A 273 -7.82 -7.84 -0.74
C GLY A 273 -7.42 -9.10 -1.49
N TYR A 274 -6.34 -9.75 -1.05
CA TYR A 274 -5.86 -10.98 -1.66
C TYR A 274 -6.86 -12.14 -1.56
N ASP A 275 -7.47 -12.34 -0.40
CA ASP A 275 -8.42 -13.43 -0.18
C ASP A 275 -9.73 -13.22 -0.95
N SER A 276 -10.17 -11.97 -1.12
CA SER A 276 -11.43 -11.67 -1.82
C SER A 276 -11.28 -11.48 -3.32
N GLY A 277 -10.20 -10.83 -3.78
CA GLY A 277 -10.03 -10.37 -5.15
C GLY A 277 -11.10 -9.35 -5.59
N ILE A 278 -11.78 -8.70 -4.64
CA ILE A 278 -12.93 -7.79 -4.91
C ILE A 278 -12.58 -6.39 -4.40
N PRO A 279 -12.46 -5.38 -5.29
CA PRO A 279 -12.14 -4.00 -4.88
C PRO A 279 -13.08 -3.40 -3.84
N ASP A 280 -14.39 -3.69 -3.93
CA ASP A 280 -15.41 -3.13 -3.02
C ASP A 280 -15.25 -3.65 -1.58
N ASP A 281 -14.61 -4.81 -1.37
CA ASP A 281 -14.34 -5.34 -0.03
C ASP A 281 -13.27 -4.52 0.71
N CYS A 282 -12.58 -3.61 0.02
CA CYS A 282 -11.63 -2.68 0.61
C CYS A 282 -12.26 -1.37 1.11
N GLU A 283 -13.50 -1.04 0.71
CA GLU A 283 -14.18 0.19 1.14
C GLU A 283 -14.28 0.38 2.67
N PRO A 284 -14.47 -0.67 3.48
CA PRO A 284 -14.50 -0.52 4.94
C PRO A 284 -13.27 0.19 5.50
N TYR A 285 -12.08 0.02 4.90
CA TYR A 285 -10.87 0.69 5.35
C TYR A 285 -10.93 2.22 5.24
N LEU A 286 -11.73 2.77 4.35
CA LEU A 286 -11.97 4.22 4.27
C LEU A 286 -12.97 4.73 5.31
N LEU A 287 -13.85 3.88 5.81
CA LEU A 287 -14.99 4.27 6.64
C LEU A 287 -14.76 4.00 8.13
N ASP A 288 -13.89 3.08 8.47
CA ASP A 288 -13.61 2.69 9.85
C ASP A 288 -12.75 3.72 10.58
N HIS A 289 -12.81 3.71 11.89
CA HIS A 289 -12.00 4.56 12.76
C HIS A 289 -10.89 3.72 13.38
N TYR A 290 -9.66 4.00 12.99
CA TYR A 290 -8.45 3.33 13.43
C TYR A 290 -7.69 4.12 14.50
#